data_d52b22dadbbcacd9f1001992ee9e48eb
#
_entry.id   d52b22dadbbcacd9f1001992ee9e48eb
#
_cell.length_a   1.000
_cell.length_b   1.000
_cell.length_c   1.000
_cell.angle_alpha   90.00
_cell.angle_beta   90.00
_cell.angle_gamma   90.00
#
_symmetry.space_group_name_H-M   'P 1'
#
loop_
_entity.id
_entity.type
_entity.pdbx_description
1 polymer ?
#
loop_
_entity_poly.entity_id
_entity_poly.type
_entity_poly.pdbx_seq_one_letter_code
_entity_poly.pdbx_strand_id
1 'polypeptide(L)'
;MTGESEVRDGYTRLDNGFWADARICRLRDEMPRAALIYVMALSWCSCNLTDGDIDTDQLTYTLGASEQEIETLIDIGLFQQTITGVRINEYQSNGNHTRKELADRTARNTASKRRSRARQASDDKYSADFETFWKAYPRHVDKRPAWKAWKNAIQDTGADTIINSARAYARQVEIEGTEPKYVKYAATWLNAAGGENEYD
;
A
#
# COMPACT_ATOMS: atom_id res chain seq x y z
N MET A 1 -33.36 13.08 15.32
CA MET A 1 -31.89 13.10 15.33
C MET A 1 -31.44 12.49 14.02
N THR A 2 -31.19 13.35 13.02
CA THR A 2 -30.64 12.95 11.72
C THR A 2 -29.18 12.65 11.93
N GLY A 3 -28.85 11.35 12.04
CA GLY A 3 -27.47 10.90 11.97
C GLY A 3 -26.96 11.20 10.55
N GLU A 4 -26.12 12.21 10.41
CA GLU A 4 -25.32 12.37 9.22
C GLU A 4 -24.50 11.10 9.07
N SER A 5 -24.89 10.25 8.11
CA SER A 5 -24.06 9.11 7.75
C SER A 5 -22.77 9.69 7.13
N GLU A 6 -21.68 9.54 7.86
CA GLU A 6 -20.36 9.95 7.39
C GLU A 6 -20.08 9.23 6.06
N VAL A 7 -20.07 9.99 4.96
CA VAL A 7 -19.84 9.44 3.62
C VAL A 7 -18.41 8.94 3.58
N ARG A 8 -18.25 7.64 3.38
CA ARG A 8 -16.95 6.99 3.33
C ARG A 8 -16.22 7.39 2.05
N ASP A 9 -14.94 7.77 2.18
CA ASP A 9 -14.06 7.99 1.03
C ASP A 9 -13.92 6.73 0.17
N GLY A 10 -14.06 6.89 -1.13
CA GLY A 10 -13.95 5.78 -2.07
C GLY A 10 -14.62 6.06 -3.41
N TYR A 11 -14.71 5.04 -4.20
CA TYR A 11 -15.39 5.07 -5.49
C TYR A 11 -16.14 3.76 -5.73
N THR A 12 -17.20 3.86 -6.50
CA THR A 12 -17.97 2.71 -6.99
C THR A 12 -17.57 2.43 -8.42
N ARG A 13 -17.43 1.17 -8.77
CA ARG A 13 -17.12 0.78 -10.15
C ARG A 13 -18.42 0.55 -10.93
N LEU A 14 -18.43 1.06 -12.14
CA LEU A 14 -19.35 0.67 -13.20
C LEU A 14 -18.58 -0.17 -14.22
N ASP A 15 -19.20 -1.22 -14.73
CA ASP A 15 -18.63 -1.98 -15.85
C ASP A 15 -18.37 -1.08 -17.05
N ASN A 16 -17.31 -1.33 -17.81
CA ASN A 16 -16.99 -0.56 -19.01
C ASN A 16 -18.05 -0.68 -20.10
N GLY A 17 -18.84 -1.75 -20.10
CA GLY A 17 -19.97 -1.96 -20.99
C GLY A 17 -21.28 -1.36 -20.48
N PHE A 18 -21.33 -0.73 -19.31
CA PHE A 18 -22.55 -0.18 -18.70
C PHE A 18 -23.34 0.72 -19.66
N TRP A 19 -22.68 1.59 -20.40
CA TRP A 19 -23.30 2.51 -21.36
C TRP A 19 -23.98 1.80 -22.55
N ALA A 20 -23.59 0.57 -22.84
CA ALA A 20 -24.09 -0.26 -23.94
C ALA A 20 -25.01 -1.41 -23.48
N ASP A 21 -25.19 -1.59 -22.14
CA ASP A 21 -26.12 -2.59 -21.62
C ASP A 21 -27.54 -2.29 -22.08
N ALA A 22 -28.18 -3.26 -22.74
CA ALA A 22 -29.52 -3.10 -23.29
C ALA A 22 -30.56 -2.69 -22.25
N ARG A 23 -30.41 -3.16 -20.99
CA ARG A 23 -31.27 -2.80 -19.85
C ARG A 23 -31.12 -1.31 -19.52
N ILE A 24 -29.87 -0.83 -19.46
CA ILE A 24 -29.56 0.58 -19.18
C ILE A 24 -30.01 1.48 -20.33
N CYS A 25 -29.77 1.06 -21.60
CA CYS A 25 -30.25 1.81 -22.77
C CYS A 25 -31.78 1.95 -22.76
N ARG A 26 -32.49 0.87 -22.41
CA ARG A 26 -33.95 0.90 -22.28
C ARG A 26 -34.40 1.85 -21.16
N LEU A 27 -33.79 1.79 -19.99
CA LEU A 27 -34.10 2.71 -18.89
C LEU A 27 -33.83 4.17 -19.28
N ARG A 28 -32.73 4.43 -19.98
CA ARG A 28 -32.39 5.79 -20.41
C ARG A 28 -33.54 6.40 -21.25
N ASP A 29 -34.16 5.59 -22.07
CA ASP A 29 -35.18 6.08 -23.04
C ASP A 29 -36.58 6.06 -22.42
N GLU A 30 -36.93 5.05 -21.60
CA GLU A 30 -38.27 4.84 -21.04
C GLU A 30 -38.45 5.42 -19.63
N MET A 31 -37.42 5.28 -18.77
CA MET A 31 -37.46 5.67 -17.35
C MET A 31 -36.07 6.14 -16.87
N PRO A 32 -35.57 7.28 -17.33
CA PRO A 32 -34.19 7.73 -17.02
C PRO A 32 -33.89 7.86 -15.52
N ARG A 33 -34.93 8.14 -14.71
CA ARG A 33 -34.76 8.26 -13.27
C ARG A 33 -34.48 6.90 -12.61
N ALA A 34 -35.03 5.79 -13.10
CA ALA A 34 -34.71 4.46 -12.60
C ALA A 34 -33.21 4.10 -12.89
N ALA A 35 -32.68 4.52 -14.03
CA ALA A 35 -31.23 4.39 -14.29
C ALA A 35 -30.39 5.17 -13.27
N LEU A 36 -30.82 6.38 -12.91
CA LEU A 36 -30.13 7.18 -11.88
C LEU A 36 -30.21 6.49 -10.51
N ILE A 37 -31.40 5.99 -10.12
CA ILE A 37 -31.60 5.24 -8.86
C ILE A 37 -30.67 4.03 -8.81
N TYR A 38 -30.51 3.29 -9.90
CA TYR A 38 -29.57 2.16 -9.96
C TYR A 38 -28.13 2.57 -9.69
N VAL A 39 -27.65 3.67 -10.29
CA VAL A 39 -26.28 4.19 -10.06
C VAL A 39 -26.12 4.69 -8.62
N MET A 40 -27.12 5.37 -8.07
CA MET A 40 -27.14 5.82 -6.68
C MET A 40 -27.10 4.64 -5.71
N ALA A 41 -27.86 3.58 -6.01
CA ALA A 41 -27.89 2.35 -5.22
C ALA A 41 -26.52 1.64 -5.21
N LEU A 42 -25.84 1.54 -6.34
CA LEU A 42 -24.48 1.04 -6.43
C LEU A 42 -23.51 1.84 -5.54
N SER A 43 -23.59 3.17 -5.62
CA SER A 43 -22.77 4.08 -4.83
C SER A 43 -23.05 3.94 -3.34
N TRP A 44 -24.32 3.88 -2.97
CA TRP A 44 -24.76 3.71 -1.57
C TRP A 44 -24.27 2.38 -1.00
N CYS A 45 -24.43 1.27 -1.72
CA CYS A 45 -23.93 -0.05 -1.30
C CYS A 45 -22.41 -0.07 -1.09
N SER A 46 -21.67 0.57 -1.98
CA SER A 46 -20.22 0.68 -1.86
C SER A 46 -19.81 1.51 -0.65
N CYS A 47 -20.49 2.63 -0.40
CA CYS A 47 -20.24 3.49 0.75
C CYS A 47 -20.53 2.77 2.07
N ASN A 48 -21.66 2.05 2.16
CA ASN A 48 -22.14 1.42 3.38
C ASN A 48 -21.69 -0.03 3.57
N LEU A 49 -20.95 -0.60 2.59
CA LEU A 49 -20.45 -1.98 2.61
C LEU A 49 -21.57 -3.02 2.86
N THR A 50 -22.65 -2.91 2.12
CA THR A 50 -23.80 -3.80 2.25
C THR A 50 -23.74 -5.00 1.30
N ASP A 51 -22.66 -5.12 0.51
CA ASP A 51 -22.42 -6.20 -0.45
C ASP A 51 -23.52 -6.29 -1.54
N GLY A 52 -24.18 -5.16 -1.81
CA GLY A 52 -25.26 -5.03 -2.80
C GLY A 52 -26.67 -5.10 -2.24
N ASP A 53 -26.85 -5.33 -0.94
CA ASP A 53 -28.17 -5.36 -0.28
C ASP A 53 -28.61 -3.94 0.12
N ILE A 54 -29.88 -3.60 -0.14
CA ILE A 54 -30.50 -2.32 0.23
C ILE A 54 -31.92 -2.60 0.72
N ASP A 55 -32.26 -2.08 1.90
CA ASP A 55 -33.61 -2.14 2.43
C ASP A 55 -34.54 -1.19 1.67
N THR A 56 -35.85 -1.53 1.61
CA THR A 56 -36.87 -0.72 0.94
C THR A 56 -36.89 0.70 1.45
N ASP A 57 -36.77 0.90 2.75
CA ASP A 57 -36.75 2.23 3.36
C ASP A 57 -35.58 3.08 2.88
N GLN A 58 -34.41 2.49 2.69
CA GLN A 58 -33.23 3.18 2.15
C GLN A 58 -33.46 3.57 0.69
N LEU A 59 -34.04 2.68 -0.12
CA LEU A 59 -34.36 3.00 -1.50
C LEU A 59 -35.36 4.15 -1.60
N THR A 60 -36.42 4.11 -0.78
CA THR A 60 -37.52 5.07 -0.88
C THR A 60 -37.15 6.42 -0.24
N TYR A 61 -36.67 6.42 1.00
CA TYR A 61 -36.48 7.66 1.77
C TYR A 61 -35.09 8.27 1.58
N THR A 62 -34.06 7.45 1.35
CA THR A 62 -32.69 7.97 1.19
C THR A 62 -32.35 8.21 -0.29
N LEU A 63 -32.68 7.27 -1.18
CA LEU A 63 -32.37 7.38 -2.60
C LEU A 63 -33.55 7.98 -3.38
N GLY A 64 -34.71 8.10 -2.77
CA GLY A 64 -35.90 8.73 -3.38
C GLY A 64 -36.56 7.90 -4.47
N ALA A 65 -36.36 6.57 -4.47
CA ALA A 65 -36.95 5.68 -5.45
C ALA A 65 -38.48 5.55 -5.23
N SER A 66 -39.24 5.60 -6.30
CA SER A 66 -40.65 5.24 -6.30
C SER A 66 -40.82 3.72 -6.42
N GLU A 67 -41.99 3.21 -5.99
CA GLU A 67 -42.33 1.79 -6.12
C GLU A 67 -42.23 1.30 -7.56
N GLN A 68 -42.73 2.08 -8.51
CA GLN A 68 -42.65 1.77 -9.94
C GLN A 68 -41.22 1.69 -10.49
N GLU A 69 -40.30 2.54 -10.00
CA GLU A 69 -38.88 2.49 -10.37
C GLU A 69 -38.23 1.24 -9.82
N ILE A 70 -38.54 0.86 -8.58
CA ILE A 70 -38.02 -0.37 -7.95
C ILE A 70 -38.52 -1.61 -8.70
N GLU A 71 -39.81 -1.70 -8.97
CA GLU A 71 -40.42 -2.79 -9.74
C GLU A 71 -39.79 -2.90 -11.14
N THR A 72 -39.62 -1.79 -11.83
CA THR A 72 -38.97 -1.78 -13.15
C THR A 72 -37.54 -2.32 -13.08
N LEU A 73 -36.75 -1.93 -12.07
CA LEU A 73 -35.39 -2.41 -11.89
C LEU A 73 -35.34 -3.92 -11.56
N ILE A 74 -36.35 -4.45 -10.88
CA ILE A 74 -36.51 -5.89 -10.62
C ILE A 74 -36.87 -6.61 -11.92
N ASP A 75 -37.88 -6.14 -12.65
CA ASP A 75 -38.37 -6.76 -13.87
C ASP A 75 -37.32 -6.91 -14.96
N ILE A 76 -36.45 -5.92 -15.10
CA ILE A 76 -35.34 -5.97 -16.06
C ILE A 76 -34.10 -6.69 -15.52
N GLY A 77 -34.15 -7.20 -14.28
CA GLY A 77 -33.10 -8.02 -13.69
C GLY A 77 -31.84 -7.25 -13.27
N LEU A 78 -31.95 -5.96 -12.98
CA LEU A 78 -30.89 -5.19 -12.31
C LEU A 78 -30.94 -5.33 -10.81
N PHE A 79 -32.15 -5.47 -10.24
CA PHE A 79 -32.39 -5.80 -8.85
C PHE A 79 -33.01 -7.19 -8.70
N GLN A 80 -32.81 -7.81 -7.57
CA GLN A 80 -33.48 -9.02 -7.13
C GLN A 80 -34.22 -8.72 -5.82
N GLN A 81 -35.49 -9.07 -5.75
CA GLN A 81 -36.30 -8.92 -4.53
C GLN A 81 -35.72 -9.76 -3.39
N THR A 82 -35.65 -9.19 -2.20
CA THR A 82 -35.28 -9.87 -0.93
C THR A 82 -36.41 -9.70 0.09
N ILE A 83 -36.23 -10.27 1.29
CA ILE A 83 -37.24 -10.18 2.36
C ILE A 83 -37.39 -8.72 2.85
N THR A 84 -36.31 -7.96 2.93
CA THR A 84 -36.28 -6.60 3.50
C THR A 84 -36.17 -5.49 2.45
N GLY A 85 -35.90 -5.84 1.21
CA GLY A 85 -35.70 -4.85 0.15
C GLY A 85 -35.23 -5.49 -1.16
N VAL A 86 -34.11 -5.07 -1.66
CA VAL A 86 -33.52 -5.61 -2.91
C VAL A 86 -32.04 -5.89 -2.75
N ARG A 87 -31.56 -6.76 -3.63
CA ARG A 87 -30.13 -6.98 -3.91
C ARG A 87 -29.80 -6.55 -5.32
N ILE A 88 -28.70 -5.83 -5.49
CA ILE A 88 -28.17 -5.49 -6.81
C ILE A 88 -27.56 -6.74 -7.44
N ASN A 89 -28.08 -7.15 -8.60
CA ASN A 89 -27.52 -8.26 -9.36
C ASN A 89 -26.12 -7.92 -9.86
N GLU A 90 -25.24 -8.93 -9.89
CA GLU A 90 -23.85 -8.79 -10.38
C GLU A 90 -23.01 -7.73 -9.67
N TYR A 91 -23.39 -7.33 -8.42
CA TYR A 91 -22.67 -6.29 -7.66
C TYR A 91 -21.17 -6.59 -7.55
N GLN A 92 -20.80 -7.85 -7.24
CA GLN A 92 -19.40 -8.27 -7.09
C GLN A 92 -18.70 -8.48 -8.43
N SER A 93 -19.40 -9.08 -9.42
CA SER A 93 -18.84 -9.32 -10.75
C SER A 93 -18.50 -8.02 -11.49
N ASN A 94 -19.21 -6.93 -11.19
CA ASN A 94 -18.91 -5.59 -11.67
C ASN A 94 -17.67 -4.96 -10.99
N GLY A 95 -16.94 -5.73 -10.18
CA GLY A 95 -15.69 -5.30 -9.53
C GLY A 95 -15.87 -4.46 -8.28
N ASN A 96 -17.08 -4.39 -7.72
CA ASN A 96 -17.33 -3.75 -6.43
C ASN A 96 -16.87 -4.67 -5.31
N HIS A 97 -16.08 -4.14 -4.39
CA HIS A 97 -15.52 -4.91 -3.29
C HIS A 97 -16.55 -5.18 -2.20
N THR A 98 -16.57 -6.42 -1.74
CA THR A 98 -17.33 -6.79 -0.55
C THR A 98 -16.65 -6.31 0.74
N ARG A 99 -17.42 -6.27 1.82
CA ARG A 99 -16.91 -5.98 3.18
C ARG A 99 -15.76 -6.93 3.55
N LYS A 100 -15.91 -8.22 3.23
CA LYS A 100 -14.90 -9.25 3.49
C LYS A 100 -13.61 -9.01 2.70
N GLU A 101 -13.71 -8.75 1.41
CA GLU A 101 -12.52 -8.48 0.56
C GLU A 101 -11.74 -7.25 1.03
N LEU A 102 -12.43 -6.20 1.45
CA LEU A 102 -11.79 -5.00 2.00
C LEU A 102 -11.10 -5.28 3.33
N ALA A 103 -11.73 -6.06 4.22
CA ALA A 103 -11.14 -6.48 5.48
C ALA A 103 -9.88 -7.33 5.24
N ASP A 104 -9.95 -8.32 4.33
CA ASP A 104 -8.81 -9.18 3.96
C ASP A 104 -7.67 -8.38 3.32
N ARG A 105 -7.98 -7.40 2.49
CA ARG A 105 -6.99 -6.49 1.89
C ARG A 105 -6.29 -5.65 2.96
N THR A 106 -7.06 -5.10 3.89
CA THR A 106 -6.52 -4.31 5.01
C THR A 106 -5.62 -5.16 5.90
N ALA A 107 -6.05 -6.39 6.24
CA ALA A 107 -5.27 -7.33 7.04
C ALA A 107 -3.94 -7.70 6.34
N ARG A 108 -3.98 -8.00 5.04
CA ARG A 108 -2.77 -8.29 4.23
C ARG A 108 -1.81 -7.10 4.19
N ASN A 109 -2.32 -5.89 3.98
CA ASN A 109 -1.50 -4.67 3.95
C ASN A 109 -0.84 -4.39 5.31
N THR A 110 -1.59 -4.57 6.39
CA THR A 110 -1.08 -4.40 7.77
C THR A 110 0.00 -5.44 8.08
N ALA A 111 -0.22 -6.72 7.73
CA ALA A 111 0.76 -7.78 7.90
C ALA A 111 2.04 -7.52 7.09
N SER A 112 1.91 -7.06 5.84
CA SER A 112 3.04 -6.69 4.99
C SER A 112 3.86 -5.54 5.59
N LYS A 113 3.19 -4.46 6.05
CA LYS A 113 3.85 -3.34 6.73
C LYS A 113 4.57 -3.79 8.01
N ARG A 114 3.93 -4.68 8.79
CA ARG A 114 4.55 -5.24 10.02
C ARG A 114 5.80 -6.06 9.69
N ARG A 115 5.75 -6.93 8.67
CA ARG A 115 6.91 -7.72 8.20
C ARG A 115 8.05 -6.82 7.71
N SER A 116 7.74 -5.78 6.94
CA SER A 116 8.74 -4.82 6.45
C SER A 116 9.41 -4.09 7.61
N ARG A 117 8.64 -3.60 8.60
CA ARG A 117 9.18 -2.96 9.80
C ARG A 117 10.05 -3.91 10.64
N ALA A 118 9.63 -5.18 10.81
CA ALA A 118 10.40 -6.19 11.54
C ALA A 118 11.73 -6.50 10.84
N ARG A 119 11.73 -6.64 9.50
CA ARG A 119 12.96 -6.79 8.71
C ARG A 119 13.87 -5.58 8.85
N GLN A 120 13.32 -4.37 8.80
CA GLN A 120 14.09 -3.14 8.95
C GLN A 120 14.71 -3.03 10.35
N ALA A 121 13.98 -3.41 11.41
CA ALA A 121 14.49 -3.41 12.78
C ALA A 121 15.59 -4.47 13.01
N SER A 122 15.51 -5.64 12.34
CA SER A 122 16.58 -6.65 12.39
C SER A 122 17.82 -6.22 11.59
N ASP A 123 17.62 -5.50 10.50
CA ASP A 123 18.69 -4.98 9.63
C ASP A 123 19.42 -3.78 10.26
N ASP A 124 18.79 -3.09 11.19
CA ASP A 124 19.37 -1.96 11.94
C ASP A 124 20.26 -2.42 13.14
N LYS A 125 20.31 -3.73 13.46
CA LYS A 125 21.18 -4.25 14.49
C LYS A 125 22.59 -4.49 13.91
N TYR A 126 23.51 -3.61 14.24
CA TYR A 126 24.91 -3.71 13.82
C TYR A 126 25.60 -4.95 14.38
N SER A 127 26.40 -5.66 13.59
CA SER A 127 27.21 -6.78 14.08
C SER A 127 28.37 -6.28 14.94
N ALA A 128 28.91 -7.15 15.79
CA ALA A 128 30.08 -6.84 16.62
C ALA A 128 31.30 -6.46 15.75
N ASP A 129 31.47 -7.15 14.62
CA ASP A 129 32.58 -6.88 13.69
C ASP A 129 32.42 -5.51 13.03
N PHE A 130 31.19 -5.14 12.63
CA PHE A 130 30.94 -3.80 12.12
C PHE A 130 31.20 -2.71 13.16
N GLU A 131 30.83 -2.93 14.40
CA GLU A 131 31.14 -1.97 15.49
C GLU A 131 32.65 -1.84 15.69
N THR A 132 33.40 -2.93 15.53
CA THR A 132 34.88 -2.91 15.58
C THR A 132 35.46 -2.14 14.40
N PHE A 133 34.98 -2.40 13.19
CA PHE A 133 35.31 -1.62 11.99
C PHE A 133 35.01 -0.14 12.18
N TRP A 134 33.76 0.16 12.61
CA TRP A 134 33.30 1.53 12.79
C TRP A 134 34.18 2.33 13.76
N LYS A 135 34.62 1.72 14.85
CA LYS A 135 35.53 2.35 15.81
C LYS A 135 36.94 2.58 15.23
N ALA A 136 37.39 1.69 14.36
CA ALA A 136 38.72 1.79 13.74
C ALA A 136 38.78 2.81 12.58
N TYR A 137 37.63 3.13 11.96
CA TYR A 137 37.56 4.01 10.80
C TYR A 137 37.71 5.49 11.20
N PRO A 138 38.49 6.32 10.47
CA PRO A 138 38.84 7.67 10.94
C PRO A 138 37.70 8.70 10.84
N ARG A 139 36.64 8.44 10.06
CA ARG A 139 35.51 9.37 9.86
C ARG A 139 34.18 8.73 10.21
N HIS A 140 33.60 9.10 11.36
CA HIS A 140 32.36 8.55 11.90
C HIS A 140 31.11 9.35 11.46
N VAL A 141 30.80 9.33 10.17
CA VAL A 141 29.62 9.99 9.58
C VAL A 141 28.82 8.96 8.78
N ASP A 142 27.48 9.07 8.82
CA ASP A 142 26.58 8.21 8.06
C ASP A 142 26.73 6.70 8.35
N LYS A 143 26.62 6.31 9.63
CA LYS A 143 26.78 4.93 10.10
C LYS A 143 25.85 3.93 9.39
N ARG A 144 24.62 4.30 9.07
CA ARG A 144 23.64 3.42 8.41
C ARG A 144 23.97 3.11 6.94
N PRO A 145 24.36 4.07 6.08
CA PRO A 145 24.96 3.78 4.78
C PRO A 145 26.21 2.91 4.84
N ALA A 146 27.10 3.16 5.83
CA ALA A 146 28.29 2.35 6.03
C ALA A 146 27.94 0.90 6.39
N TRP A 147 26.93 0.67 7.23
CA TRP A 147 26.44 -0.68 7.54
C TRP A 147 25.93 -1.43 6.29
N LYS A 148 25.21 -0.76 5.41
CA LYS A 148 24.76 -1.37 4.16
C LYS A 148 25.93 -1.78 3.28
N ALA A 149 26.92 -0.90 3.11
CA ALA A 149 28.12 -1.20 2.36
C ALA A 149 28.94 -2.32 2.99
N TRP A 150 29.08 -2.34 4.32
CA TRP A 150 29.73 -3.40 5.08
C TRP A 150 29.16 -4.79 4.79
N LYS A 151 27.82 -4.92 4.80
CA LYS A 151 27.15 -6.21 4.55
C LYS A 151 27.48 -6.80 3.16
N ASN A 152 27.74 -5.96 2.18
CA ASN A 152 28.19 -6.41 0.85
C ASN A 152 29.69 -6.74 0.89
N ALA A 153 30.52 -5.85 1.40
CA ALA A 153 31.97 -6.01 1.42
C ALA A 153 32.47 -7.27 2.16
N ILE A 154 31.81 -7.65 3.26
CA ILE A 154 32.21 -8.85 4.01
C ILE A 154 31.98 -10.16 3.27
N GLN A 155 31.11 -10.17 2.24
CA GLN A 155 30.84 -11.37 1.45
C GLN A 155 32.04 -11.71 0.54
N ASP A 156 32.75 -10.70 0.09
CA ASP A 156 33.87 -10.84 -0.86
C ASP A 156 35.23 -10.90 -0.14
N THR A 157 35.43 -10.06 0.87
CA THR A 157 36.77 -9.82 1.46
C THR A 157 36.95 -10.40 2.87
N GLY A 158 35.86 -10.62 3.60
CA GLY A 158 35.90 -11.05 5.00
C GLY A 158 36.09 -9.89 5.99
N ALA A 159 35.55 -10.07 7.21
CA ALA A 159 35.45 -9.02 8.23
C ALA A 159 36.81 -8.56 8.75
N ASP A 160 37.71 -9.52 9.08
CA ASP A 160 39.03 -9.22 9.67
C ASP A 160 39.94 -8.43 8.70
N THR A 161 39.92 -8.78 7.42
CA THR A 161 40.66 -8.08 6.39
C THR A 161 40.22 -6.63 6.27
N ILE A 162 38.91 -6.39 6.22
CA ILE A 162 38.34 -5.04 6.14
C ILE A 162 38.68 -4.22 7.39
N ILE A 163 38.62 -4.81 8.60
CA ILE A 163 38.96 -4.13 9.84
C ILE A 163 40.45 -3.75 9.85
N ASN A 164 41.35 -4.64 9.42
CA ASN A 164 42.77 -4.37 9.38
C ASN A 164 43.13 -3.28 8.34
N SER A 165 42.51 -3.31 7.18
CA SER A 165 42.69 -2.25 6.14
C SER A 165 42.13 -0.90 6.65
N ALA A 166 41.02 -0.90 7.41
CA ALA A 166 40.52 0.33 8.02
C ALA A 166 41.48 0.93 9.05
N ARG A 167 42.15 0.08 9.85
CA ARG A 167 43.18 0.51 10.80
C ARG A 167 44.41 1.06 10.08
N ALA A 168 44.83 0.44 8.97
CA ALA A 168 45.97 0.93 8.15
C ALA A 168 45.62 2.29 7.52
N TYR A 169 44.41 2.40 6.95
CA TYR A 169 43.90 3.66 6.41
C TYR A 169 43.82 4.78 7.46
N ALA A 170 43.37 4.47 8.67
CA ALA A 170 43.30 5.45 9.77
C ALA A 170 44.70 5.97 10.14
N ARG A 171 45.71 5.09 10.19
CA ARG A 171 47.11 5.47 10.45
C ARG A 171 47.68 6.35 9.31
N GLN A 172 47.38 6.01 8.07
CA GLN A 172 47.80 6.81 6.93
C GLN A 172 47.21 8.23 6.99
N VAL A 173 45.89 8.35 7.24
CA VAL A 173 45.21 9.64 7.42
C VAL A 173 45.87 10.49 8.51
N GLU A 174 46.28 9.87 9.62
CA GLU A 174 46.96 10.53 10.73
C GLU A 174 48.37 11.00 10.36
N ILE A 175 49.16 10.15 9.71
CA ILE A 175 50.56 10.48 9.24
C ILE A 175 50.52 11.60 8.23
N GLU A 176 49.60 11.57 7.28
CA GLU A 176 49.44 12.59 6.23
C GLU A 176 48.85 13.90 6.74
N GLY A 177 48.28 13.91 7.96
CA GLY A 177 47.60 15.06 8.51
C GLY A 177 46.33 15.46 7.74
N THR A 178 45.68 14.49 7.07
CA THR A 178 44.54 14.76 6.20
C THR A 178 43.38 15.35 7.01
N GLU A 179 42.89 16.53 6.62
CA GLU A 179 41.74 17.14 7.29
C GLU A 179 40.50 16.24 7.21
N PRO A 180 39.68 16.13 8.28
CA PRO A 180 38.50 15.25 8.35
C PRO A 180 37.51 15.39 7.19
N LYS A 181 37.43 16.60 6.56
CA LYS A 181 36.56 16.85 5.41
C LYS A 181 36.98 16.10 4.13
N TYR A 182 38.28 15.80 3.99
CA TYR A 182 38.82 15.08 2.83
C TYR A 182 38.92 13.57 3.06
N VAL A 183 38.78 13.09 4.27
CA VAL A 183 38.68 11.67 4.55
C VAL A 183 37.40 11.08 3.92
N LYS A 184 37.53 9.99 3.16
CA LYS A 184 36.36 9.33 2.52
C LYS A 184 35.30 8.94 3.54
N TYR A 185 34.03 8.99 3.18
CA TYR A 185 32.96 8.38 3.97
C TYR A 185 33.17 6.87 4.03
N ALA A 186 32.88 6.24 5.16
CA ALA A 186 33.04 4.81 5.37
C ALA A 186 32.29 3.96 4.33
N ALA A 187 31.08 4.38 3.93
CA ALA A 187 30.33 3.72 2.89
C ALA A 187 31.02 3.78 1.51
N THR A 188 31.58 4.93 1.15
CA THR A 188 32.32 5.14 -0.11
C THR A 188 33.59 4.32 -0.13
N TRP A 189 34.31 4.27 0.99
CA TRP A 189 35.55 3.51 1.14
C TRP A 189 35.28 1.99 1.04
N LEU A 190 34.25 1.47 1.71
CA LEU A 190 33.84 0.07 1.60
C LEU A 190 33.40 -0.34 0.19
N ASN A 191 32.67 0.52 -0.51
CA ASN A 191 32.24 0.26 -1.90
C ASN A 191 33.37 0.35 -2.93
N ALA A 192 34.47 1.01 -2.59
CA ALA A 192 35.67 1.13 -3.45
C ALA A 192 36.72 0.03 -3.16
N ALA A 193 36.27 -1.18 -2.75
CA ALA A 193 37.12 -2.29 -2.36
C ALA A 193 38.18 -1.90 -1.30
N GLY A 194 37.76 -1.12 -0.30
CA GLY A 194 38.66 -0.60 0.75
C GLY A 194 39.40 -1.68 1.54
N GLY A 195 38.95 -2.96 1.48
CA GLY A 195 39.62 -4.10 2.05
C GLY A 195 40.75 -4.67 1.17
N GLU A 196 40.81 -4.31 -0.14
CA GLU A 196 41.80 -4.77 -1.10
C GLU A 196 42.92 -3.76 -1.33
N ASN A 197 42.78 -2.53 -0.80
CA ASN A 197 43.83 -1.52 -0.92
C ASN A 197 44.99 -1.85 0.04
N GLU A 198 46.18 -2.01 -0.49
CA GLU A 198 47.40 -2.02 0.30
C GLU A 198 47.71 -0.57 0.72
N TYR A 199 47.68 -0.34 2.04
CA TYR A 199 48.13 0.91 2.64
C TYR A 199 49.47 0.64 3.31
N ASP A 200 50.54 1.27 2.79
CA ASP A 200 51.90 1.19 3.32
C ASP A 200 52.03 1.81 4.72
#